data_3e536c21fdad27b28cef170703e4e894
#
_entry.id   3e536c21fdad27b28cef170703e4e894
#
_cell.length_a   1.000
_cell.length_b   1.000
_cell.length_c   1.000
_cell.angle_alpha   90.00
_cell.angle_beta   90.00
_cell.angle_gamma   90.00
#
_symmetry.space_group_name_H-M   'P 1'
#
loop_
_entity.id
_entity.type
_entity.pdbx_description
1 polymer ?
#
loop_
_entity_poly.entity_id
_entity_poly.type
_entity_poly.pdbx_seq_one_letter_code
_entity_poly.pdbx_strand_id
1 'polypeptide(L)'
;MRKIILIVLFISCLNANPGSSYYYAHSARSLSLSSALVANQYQTFQSISNPALLNQCQNTNYGLSYFMLSQDRSIQTFYFSRGLPGNAGVSIAILRTTIGEFMGKDSFNNPTRGLSASDYYGLLSFGLGDNKKNGIGLSMRIHYSNLYVNELHIDKHTGSSITVDFGGTFSLSPQWQIGLKVQNAINPYLTWDIDLGDGLSHTYDEQYPLILMLGSSLEIDNIGNFMLQKDLYFSNETNKIYNHFFRFGYEHFISEKFKLRAGFQEENKFHFGFGYEFNLTERLPLILDYSLDLGSENEGVSHLFSWSFNLK
;
A
#
# COMPACT_ATOMS: atom_id res chain seq x y z
N MET A 1 -39.56 34.49 -15.02
CA MET A 1 -38.37 34.23 -14.12
C MET A 1 -37.85 32.83 -14.42
N ARG A 2 -36.83 32.76 -15.28
CA ARG A 2 -36.14 31.49 -15.63
C ARG A 2 -35.08 31.20 -14.59
N LYS A 3 -35.23 30.11 -13.85
CA LYS A 3 -34.20 29.59 -12.95
C LYS A 3 -33.09 28.97 -13.80
N ILE A 4 -31.94 29.61 -13.86
CA ILE A 4 -30.72 29.05 -14.42
C ILE A 4 -30.17 28.07 -13.36
N ILE A 5 -30.29 26.79 -13.63
CA ILE A 5 -29.61 25.72 -12.84
C ILE A 5 -28.19 25.71 -13.34
N LEU A 6 -27.28 26.22 -12.51
CA LEU A 6 -25.84 26.14 -12.73
C LEU A 6 -25.41 24.72 -12.37
N ILE A 7 -25.28 23.85 -13.37
CA ILE A 7 -24.64 22.54 -13.20
C ILE A 7 -23.13 22.80 -13.15
N VAL A 8 -22.57 22.82 -11.94
CA VAL A 8 -21.12 22.79 -11.75
C VAL A 8 -20.70 21.36 -12.02
N LEU A 9 -20.26 21.07 -13.23
CA LEU A 9 -19.52 19.85 -13.55
C LEU A 9 -18.16 19.93 -12.82
N PHE A 10 -18.06 19.21 -11.71
CA PHE A 10 -16.77 18.84 -11.13
C PHE A 10 -16.10 17.87 -12.10
N ILE A 11 -15.28 18.40 -12.99
CA ILE A 11 -14.31 17.61 -13.72
C ILE A 11 -13.22 17.28 -12.69
N SER A 12 -13.36 16.14 -12.04
CA SER A 12 -12.23 15.52 -11.35
C SER A 12 -11.23 15.13 -12.42
N CYS A 13 -10.17 15.91 -12.59
CA CYS A 13 -9.00 15.47 -13.32
C CYS A 13 -8.49 14.23 -12.59
N LEU A 14 -8.69 13.04 -13.16
CA LEU A 14 -8.05 11.82 -12.74
C LEU A 14 -6.56 11.99 -13.08
N ASN A 15 -5.80 12.50 -12.12
CA ASN A 15 -4.35 12.50 -12.24
C ASN A 15 -3.90 11.05 -12.04
N ALA A 16 -3.53 10.37 -13.12
CA ALA A 16 -2.87 9.09 -13.04
C ALA A 16 -1.48 9.34 -12.43
N ASN A 17 -1.27 8.86 -11.20
CA ASN A 17 0.03 8.97 -10.56
C ASN A 17 0.87 7.74 -10.92
N PRO A 18 2.17 7.91 -11.21
CA PRO A 18 3.06 6.78 -11.43
C PRO A 18 3.11 5.89 -10.19
N GLY A 19 3.22 4.59 -10.39
CA GLY A 19 3.28 3.63 -9.30
C GLY A 19 2.00 3.53 -8.48
N SER A 20 0.84 3.88 -9.05
CA SER A 20 -0.47 3.81 -8.38
C SER A 20 -0.78 2.43 -7.80
N SER A 21 -0.25 1.38 -8.40
CA SER A 21 -0.38 0.01 -7.91
C SER A 21 0.23 -0.21 -6.52
N TYR A 22 1.23 0.58 -6.12
CA TYR A 22 1.82 0.52 -4.78
C TYR A 22 0.91 1.10 -3.68
N TYR A 23 -0.08 1.91 -4.03
CA TYR A 23 -0.98 2.53 -3.05
C TYR A 23 -2.15 1.62 -2.63
N TYR A 24 -2.31 0.48 -3.28
CA TYR A 24 -3.25 -0.55 -2.84
C TYR A 24 -2.81 -1.20 -1.53
N ALA A 25 -3.74 -1.83 -0.84
CA ALA A 25 -3.45 -2.58 0.37
C ALA A 25 -2.57 -3.82 0.06
N HIS A 26 -1.62 -4.12 0.95
CA HIS A 26 -0.65 -5.20 0.78
C HIS A 26 -0.92 -6.42 1.67
N SER A 27 -1.94 -6.34 2.52
CA SER A 27 -2.42 -7.47 3.33
C SER A 27 -3.91 -7.34 3.60
N ALA A 28 -4.59 -8.45 3.87
CA ALA A 28 -6.01 -8.44 4.18
C ALA A 28 -6.33 -7.60 5.42
N ARG A 29 -5.44 -7.60 6.42
CA ARG A 29 -5.57 -6.72 7.57
C ARG A 29 -5.49 -5.24 7.16
N SER A 30 -4.56 -4.87 6.28
CA SER A 30 -4.44 -3.47 5.85
C SER A 30 -5.66 -3.03 5.05
N LEU A 31 -6.17 -3.87 4.15
CA LEU A 31 -7.38 -3.56 3.37
C LEU A 31 -8.58 -3.37 4.30
N SER A 32 -8.84 -4.33 5.19
CA SER A 32 -10.01 -4.28 6.09
C SER A 32 -10.00 -3.10 7.06
N LEU A 33 -8.84 -2.47 7.28
CA LEU A 33 -8.67 -1.26 8.10
C LEU A 33 -8.45 0.00 7.25
N SER A 34 -8.79 -0.07 5.95
CA SER A 34 -8.60 1.02 4.97
C SER A 34 -7.19 1.57 4.94
N SER A 35 -6.18 0.75 5.26
CA SER A 35 -4.76 1.13 5.36
C SER A 35 -4.45 2.23 6.39
N ALA A 36 -5.30 2.45 7.39
CA ALA A 36 -5.10 3.42 8.47
C ALA A 36 -4.05 2.93 9.50
N LEU A 37 -2.87 2.51 9.05
CA LEU A 37 -1.90 1.72 9.82
C LEU A 37 -0.57 2.45 10.11
N VAL A 38 -0.41 3.72 9.75
CA VAL A 38 0.86 4.45 9.90
C VAL A 38 1.34 4.53 11.34
N ALA A 39 0.43 4.44 12.32
CA ALA A 39 0.70 4.43 13.75
C ALA A 39 0.45 3.07 14.42
N ASN A 40 -0.12 2.09 13.69
CA ASN A 40 -0.56 0.86 14.31
C ASN A 40 0.47 -0.23 14.20
N GLN A 41 0.93 -0.70 15.36
CA GLN A 41 1.87 -1.79 15.45
C GLN A 41 1.19 -3.12 15.13
N TYR A 42 1.82 -3.86 14.22
CA TYR A 42 1.49 -5.24 13.91
C TYR A 42 2.76 -5.96 13.43
N GLN A 43 2.89 -7.25 13.67
CA GLN A 43 4.19 -7.91 13.44
C GLN A 43 4.52 -8.12 11.97
N THR A 44 3.50 -8.41 11.14
CA THR A 44 3.69 -8.73 9.72
C THR A 44 3.21 -7.58 8.83
N PHE A 45 3.91 -7.28 7.75
CA PHE A 45 3.64 -6.19 6.78
C PHE A 45 3.76 -4.75 7.33
N GLN A 46 4.10 -4.58 8.61
CA GLN A 46 4.07 -3.27 9.28
C GLN A 46 5.01 -2.23 8.65
N SER A 47 6.19 -2.62 8.17
CA SER A 47 7.15 -1.69 7.57
C SER A 47 6.69 -1.09 6.25
N ILE A 48 5.78 -1.74 5.53
CA ILE A 48 5.17 -1.18 4.32
C ILE A 48 4.33 0.04 4.69
N SER A 49 3.60 -0.04 5.81
CA SER A 49 2.81 1.09 6.34
C SER A 49 3.71 2.17 6.93
N ASN A 50 4.70 1.79 7.76
CA ASN A 50 5.64 2.71 8.37
C ASN A 50 6.92 1.96 8.82
N PRO A 51 8.10 2.27 8.28
CA PRO A 51 9.33 1.58 8.64
C PRO A 51 9.73 1.75 10.12
N ALA A 52 9.30 2.83 10.79
CA ALA A 52 9.56 3.04 12.20
C ALA A 52 8.93 1.97 13.11
N LEU A 53 7.86 1.30 12.67
CA LEU A 53 7.20 0.24 13.43
C LEU A 53 8.09 -1.00 13.61
N LEU A 54 9.18 -1.14 12.84
CA LEU A 54 10.15 -2.21 13.00
C LEU A 54 10.94 -2.13 14.30
N ASN A 55 10.96 -0.98 14.98
CA ASN A 55 11.59 -0.84 16.29
C ASN A 55 11.04 -1.82 17.34
N GLN A 56 9.82 -2.31 17.14
CA GLN A 56 9.11 -3.20 18.04
C GLN A 56 9.04 -4.64 17.51
N CYS A 57 9.73 -4.92 16.40
CA CYS A 57 9.82 -6.27 15.87
C CYS A 57 10.70 -7.12 16.80
N GLN A 58 10.11 -8.13 17.44
CA GLN A 58 10.85 -9.02 18.38
C GLN A 58 11.20 -10.35 17.75
N ASN A 59 10.36 -10.84 16.84
CA ASN A 59 10.41 -12.17 16.27
C ASN A 59 10.80 -12.14 14.79
N THR A 60 10.93 -13.32 14.20
CA THR A 60 11.03 -13.49 12.76
C THR A 60 9.62 -13.72 12.21
N ASN A 61 9.20 -12.86 11.28
CA ASN A 61 7.87 -12.92 10.69
C ASN A 61 7.96 -13.11 9.19
N TYR A 62 7.05 -13.91 8.66
CA TYR A 62 6.82 -14.11 7.23
C TYR A 62 5.37 -13.76 6.91
N GLY A 63 5.15 -13.15 5.79
CA GLY A 63 3.82 -12.82 5.27
C GLY A 63 3.70 -13.14 3.79
N LEU A 64 2.56 -13.66 3.40
CA LEU A 64 2.15 -13.84 2.01
C LEU A 64 0.79 -13.21 1.84
N SER A 65 0.54 -12.55 0.73
CA SER A 65 -0.80 -12.10 0.38
C SER A 65 -1.10 -12.24 -1.10
N TYR A 66 -2.37 -12.41 -1.40
CA TYR A 66 -2.91 -12.47 -2.74
C TYR A 66 -4.18 -11.63 -2.81
N PHE A 67 -4.13 -10.55 -3.56
CA PHE A 67 -5.23 -9.64 -3.78
C PHE A 67 -5.79 -9.87 -5.19
N MET A 68 -6.98 -10.41 -5.26
CA MET A 68 -7.77 -10.54 -6.48
C MET A 68 -8.59 -9.27 -6.64
N LEU A 69 -8.12 -8.40 -7.51
CA LEU A 69 -8.83 -7.19 -7.91
C LEU A 69 -9.79 -7.52 -9.06
N SER A 70 -10.79 -6.67 -9.24
CA SER A 70 -11.65 -6.71 -10.42
C SER A 70 -10.87 -6.44 -11.71
N GLN A 71 -11.44 -6.79 -12.88
CA GLN A 71 -10.87 -6.54 -14.20
C GLN A 71 -9.50 -7.24 -14.43
N ASP A 72 -9.40 -8.50 -14.04
CA ASP A 72 -8.22 -9.35 -14.22
C ASP A 72 -6.90 -8.76 -13.68
N ARG A 73 -7.00 -7.95 -12.62
CA ARG A 73 -5.86 -7.39 -11.89
C ARG A 73 -5.56 -8.23 -10.67
N SER A 74 -4.29 -8.33 -10.30
CA SER A 74 -3.90 -8.98 -9.05
C SER A 74 -2.65 -8.35 -8.44
N ILE A 75 -2.53 -8.46 -7.11
CA ILE A 75 -1.33 -8.07 -6.37
C ILE A 75 -0.89 -9.23 -5.50
N GLN A 76 0.36 -9.64 -5.62
CA GLN A 76 1.00 -10.62 -4.77
C GLN A 76 2.04 -9.92 -3.90
N THR A 77 2.05 -10.23 -2.61
CA THR A 77 3.04 -9.68 -1.69
C THR A 77 3.71 -10.80 -0.90
N PHE A 78 5.04 -10.78 -0.88
CA PHE A 78 5.86 -11.52 0.06
C PHE A 78 6.47 -10.54 1.05
N TYR A 79 6.48 -10.91 2.33
CA TYR A 79 7.04 -10.10 3.40
C TYR A 79 7.87 -10.95 4.34
N PHE A 80 9.00 -10.39 4.75
CA PHE A 80 9.87 -10.92 5.78
C PHE A 80 10.29 -9.79 6.73
N SER A 81 10.29 -10.06 8.04
CA SER A 81 10.91 -9.15 9.01
C SER A 81 11.56 -9.92 10.14
N ARG A 82 12.56 -9.29 10.76
CA ARG A 82 13.30 -9.84 11.90
C ARG A 82 13.67 -8.72 12.87
N GLY A 83 13.42 -8.99 14.15
CA GLY A 83 13.91 -8.17 15.24
C GLY A 83 15.43 -8.27 15.40
N LEU A 84 16.04 -7.16 15.72
CA LEU A 84 17.47 -7.03 16.02
C LEU A 84 17.64 -6.54 17.46
N PRO A 85 18.81 -6.79 18.09
CA PRO A 85 19.12 -6.22 19.40
C PRO A 85 19.01 -4.68 19.41
N GLY A 86 18.63 -4.11 20.54
CA GLY A 86 18.58 -2.65 20.72
C GLY A 86 17.32 -2.00 20.18
N ASN A 87 16.16 -2.70 20.22
CA ASN A 87 14.86 -2.18 19.72
C ASN A 87 14.95 -1.76 18.25
N ALA A 88 15.57 -2.57 17.44
CA ALA A 88 15.71 -2.40 16.01
C ALA A 88 15.07 -3.55 15.26
N GLY A 89 14.80 -3.36 13.98
CA GLY A 89 14.34 -4.40 13.10
C GLY A 89 14.62 -4.11 11.64
N VAL A 90 14.65 -5.18 10.87
CA VAL A 90 14.83 -5.13 9.41
C VAL A 90 13.68 -5.85 8.74
N SER A 91 13.34 -5.46 7.52
CA SER A 91 12.39 -6.19 6.70
C SER A 91 12.73 -6.11 5.23
N ILE A 92 12.22 -7.11 4.51
CA ILE A 92 12.20 -7.17 3.05
C ILE A 92 10.75 -7.42 2.64
N ALA A 93 10.26 -6.67 1.66
CA ALA A 93 9.00 -6.95 1.01
C ALA A 93 9.20 -6.97 -0.50
N ILE A 94 8.49 -7.88 -1.17
CA ILE A 94 8.45 -8.00 -2.62
C ILE A 94 6.98 -7.99 -3.02
N LEU A 95 6.62 -7.07 -3.92
CA LEU A 95 5.27 -6.94 -4.44
C LEU A 95 5.31 -7.11 -5.95
N ARG A 96 4.33 -7.80 -6.47
CA ARG A 96 4.07 -7.91 -7.90
C ARG A 96 2.63 -7.52 -8.16
N THR A 97 2.43 -6.56 -9.04
CA THR A 97 1.11 -6.20 -9.56
C THR A 97 1.03 -6.61 -11.03
N THR A 98 -0.09 -7.19 -11.42
CA THR A 98 -0.34 -7.54 -12.81
C THR A 98 -1.69 -7.00 -13.24
N ILE A 99 -1.73 -6.46 -14.46
CA ILE A 99 -2.94 -6.13 -15.18
C ILE A 99 -3.02 -7.12 -16.33
N GLY A 100 -4.15 -7.85 -16.43
CA GLY A 100 -4.41 -8.78 -17.49
C GLY A 100 -4.37 -8.11 -18.87
N GLU A 101 -4.55 -8.89 -19.92
CA GLU A 101 -4.56 -8.37 -21.27
C GLU A 101 -5.74 -7.41 -21.49
N PHE A 102 -5.46 -6.23 -22.02
CA PHE A 102 -6.47 -5.24 -22.38
C PHE A 102 -6.19 -4.69 -23.79
N MET A 103 -7.27 -4.34 -24.50
CA MET A 103 -7.15 -3.79 -25.84
C MET A 103 -6.76 -2.32 -25.78
N GLY A 104 -5.65 -1.97 -26.41
CA GLY A 104 -5.29 -0.58 -26.67
C GLY A 104 -6.27 0.06 -27.66
N LYS A 105 -6.28 1.40 -27.70
CA LYS A 105 -7.04 2.19 -28.68
C LYS A 105 -6.18 3.27 -29.28
N ASP A 106 -6.36 3.52 -30.58
CA ASP A 106 -5.71 4.62 -31.28
C ASP A 106 -6.43 5.96 -30.98
N SER A 107 -5.90 7.05 -31.55
CA SER A 107 -6.48 8.39 -31.42
C SER A 107 -7.89 8.54 -32.03
N PHE A 108 -8.31 7.58 -32.84
CA PHE A 108 -9.64 7.50 -33.44
C PHE A 108 -10.58 6.52 -32.71
N ASN A 109 -10.16 6.02 -31.51
CA ASN A 109 -10.88 5.03 -30.71
C ASN A 109 -11.04 3.65 -31.37
N ASN A 110 -10.26 3.33 -32.41
CA ASN A 110 -10.22 1.99 -32.97
C ASN A 110 -9.39 1.08 -32.05
N PRO A 111 -9.80 -0.20 -31.87
CA PRO A 111 -9.02 -1.15 -31.11
C PRO A 111 -7.65 -1.37 -31.79
N THR A 112 -6.60 -1.33 -30.98
CA THR A 112 -5.23 -1.65 -31.39
C THR A 112 -4.81 -3.01 -30.83
N ARG A 113 -3.50 -3.24 -30.71
CA ARG A 113 -2.94 -4.48 -30.16
C ARG A 113 -3.32 -4.65 -28.69
N GLY A 114 -3.33 -5.88 -28.22
CA GLY A 114 -3.44 -6.20 -26.79
C GLY A 114 -2.23 -5.66 -26.03
N LEU A 115 -2.51 -5.12 -24.83
CA LEU A 115 -1.52 -4.59 -23.90
C LEU A 115 -1.58 -5.39 -22.62
N SER A 116 -0.45 -5.55 -21.94
CA SER A 116 -0.40 -6.07 -20.57
C SER A 116 0.64 -5.30 -19.77
N ALA A 117 0.41 -5.13 -18.48
CA ALA A 117 1.32 -4.40 -17.61
C ALA A 117 1.63 -5.17 -16.33
N SER A 118 2.86 -5.01 -15.84
CA SER A 118 3.29 -5.59 -14.58
C SER A 118 4.25 -4.63 -13.86
N ASP A 119 3.99 -4.41 -12.56
CA ASP A 119 4.88 -3.68 -11.68
C ASP A 119 5.49 -4.61 -10.64
N TYR A 120 6.75 -4.39 -10.35
CA TYR A 120 7.50 -5.10 -9.32
C TYR A 120 8.09 -4.09 -8.34
N TYR A 121 7.86 -4.30 -7.05
CA TYR A 121 8.43 -3.48 -5.99
C TYR A 121 9.24 -4.33 -5.04
N GLY A 122 10.47 -3.91 -4.78
CA GLY A 122 11.31 -4.43 -3.72
C GLY A 122 11.45 -3.36 -2.64
N LEU A 123 11.18 -3.69 -1.39
CA LEU A 123 11.38 -2.81 -0.24
C LEU A 123 12.42 -3.40 0.69
N LEU A 124 13.38 -2.59 1.09
CA LEU A 124 14.29 -2.88 2.17
C LEU A 124 14.09 -1.82 3.25
N SER A 125 13.71 -2.25 4.45
CA SER A 125 13.39 -1.32 5.53
C SER A 125 14.19 -1.62 6.79
N PHE A 126 14.52 -0.55 7.51
CA PHE A 126 15.16 -0.57 8.81
C PHE A 126 14.43 0.36 9.76
N GLY A 127 14.23 -0.08 11.00
CA GLY A 127 13.66 0.72 12.07
C GLY A 127 14.47 0.59 13.34
N LEU A 128 14.56 1.69 14.07
CA LEU A 128 15.26 1.79 15.35
C LEU A 128 14.41 2.60 16.33
N GLY A 129 14.42 2.25 17.59
CA GLY A 129 13.65 2.97 18.58
C GLY A 129 14.11 2.78 20.00
N ASP A 130 13.28 3.24 20.92
CA ASP A 130 13.50 3.15 22.36
C ASP A 130 12.55 2.12 23.00
N ASN A 131 12.75 1.89 24.31
CA ASN A 131 11.92 1.00 25.11
C ASN A 131 10.48 1.51 25.32
N LYS A 132 10.19 2.77 24.94
CA LYS A 132 8.86 3.40 25.07
C LYS A 132 8.06 3.34 23.76
N LYS A 133 8.52 2.54 22.80
CA LYS A 133 7.91 2.40 21.48
C LYS A 133 8.03 3.65 20.58
N ASN A 134 8.84 4.64 20.94
CA ASN A 134 9.21 5.69 20.00
C ASN A 134 10.22 5.14 19.00
N GLY A 135 10.10 5.54 17.76
CA GLY A 135 10.98 5.01 16.73
C GLY A 135 11.08 5.89 15.51
N ILE A 136 12.17 5.66 14.80
CA ILE A 136 12.42 6.20 13.47
C ILE A 136 12.72 5.04 12.52
N GLY A 137 12.47 5.24 11.25
CA GLY A 137 12.71 4.22 10.24
C GLY A 137 12.95 4.78 8.87
N LEU A 138 13.57 3.94 8.06
CA LEU A 138 13.91 4.22 6.67
C LEU A 138 13.49 3.03 5.83
N SER A 139 12.91 3.28 4.66
CA SER A 139 12.71 2.28 3.61
C SER A 139 13.31 2.75 2.30
N MET A 140 14.07 1.89 1.65
CA MET A 140 14.43 2.03 0.26
C MET A 140 13.48 1.17 -0.57
N ARG A 141 12.86 1.77 -1.58
CA ARG A 141 11.94 1.09 -2.50
C ARG A 141 12.51 1.13 -3.90
N ILE A 142 12.65 -0.04 -4.51
CA ILE A 142 12.99 -0.24 -5.91
C ILE A 142 11.69 -0.54 -6.64
N HIS A 143 11.40 0.15 -7.71
CA HIS A 143 10.27 -0.10 -8.60
C HIS A 143 10.77 -0.44 -9.99
N TYR A 144 10.21 -1.48 -10.56
CA TYR A 144 10.42 -1.88 -11.95
C TYR A 144 9.08 -2.15 -12.60
N SER A 145 8.79 -1.43 -13.67
CA SER A 145 7.54 -1.51 -14.43
C SER A 145 7.81 -2.03 -15.84
N ASN A 146 6.91 -2.87 -16.32
CA ASN A 146 6.91 -3.35 -17.70
C ASN A 146 5.55 -3.12 -18.32
N LEU A 147 5.54 -2.54 -19.50
CA LEU A 147 4.41 -2.46 -20.40
C LEU A 147 4.75 -3.25 -21.68
N TYR A 148 3.97 -4.28 -21.95
CA TYR A 148 4.14 -5.13 -23.12
C TYR A 148 3.06 -4.83 -24.15
N VAL A 149 3.46 -4.70 -25.43
CA VAL A 149 2.56 -4.67 -26.57
C VAL A 149 2.51 -6.08 -27.16
N ASN A 150 1.35 -6.73 -27.04
CA ASN A 150 1.17 -8.10 -27.54
C ASN A 150 1.08 -8.07 -29.07
N GLU A 151 2.03 -8.68 -29.73
CA GLU A 151 1.97 -9.44 -30.98
C GLU A 151 3.34 -9.98 -31.43
N LEU A 152 4.45 -9.43 -30.92
CA LEU A 152 5.79 -9.89 -31.28
C LEU A 152 6.82 -9.80 -30.17
N HIS A 153 6.48 -9.41 -28.93
CA HIS A 153 7.41 -9.13 -27.82
C HIS A 153 8.51 -8.08 -28.16
N ILE A 154 8.31 -7.30 -29.22
CA ILE A 154 9.32 -6.39 -29.76
C ILE A 154 9.25 -5.03 -29.09
N ASP A 155 8.04 -4.58 -28.71
CA ASP A 155 7.86 -3.26 -28.10
C ASP A 155 7.69 -3.40 -26.57
N LYS A 156 8.79 -3.40 -25.85
CA LYS A 156 8.83 -3.45 -24.38
C LYS A 156 9.21 -2.07 -23.87
N HIS A 157 8.27 -1.43 -23.18
CA HIS A 157 8.56 -0.21 -22.44
C HIS A 157 8.84 -0.58 -20.98
N THR A 158 9.96 -0.10 -20.44
CA THR A 158 10.37 -0.41 -19.07
C THR A 158 10.51 0.88 -18.27
N GLY A 159 9.99 0.85 -17.04
CA GLY A 159 10.17 1.92 -16.07
C GLY A 159 11.00 1.43 -14.90
N SER A 160 11.91 2.24 -14.38
CA SER A 160 12.65 1.93 -13.17
C SER A 160 12.80 3.12 -12.23
N SER A 161 12.84 2.85 -10.93
CA SER A 161 12.98 3.88 -9.90
C SER A 161 13.59 3.32 -8.63
N ILE A 162 14.29 4.19 -7.89
CA ILE A 162 14.71 3.93 -6.51
C ILE A 162 14.28 5.15 -5.69
N THR A 163 13.40 4.94 -4.71
CA THR A 163 12.90 6.01 -3.83
C THR A 163 13.20 5.68 -2.38
N VAL A 164 13.16 6.70 -1.53
CA VAL A 164 13.37 6.55 -0.09
C VAL A 164 12.19 7.14 0.68
N ASP A 165 11.70 6.36 1.65
CA ASP A 165 10.64 6.74 2.57
C ASP A 165 11.21 6.87 3.99
N PHE A 166 10.73 7.83 4.78
CA PHE A 166 11.06 8.00 6.19
C PHE A 166 9.82 7.76 7.05
N GLY A 167 10.03 7.19 8.22
CA GLY A 167 8.98 6.94 9.20
C GLY A 167 9.36 7.40 10.59
N GLY A 168 8.34 7.75 11.36
CA GLY A 168 8.45 8.06 12.78
C GLY A 168 7.26 7.53 13.56
N THR A 169 7.48 7.12 14.80
CA THR A 169 6.42 6.75 15.75
C THR A 169 6.69 7.37 17.10
N PHE A 170 5.63 7.78 17.78
CA PHE A 170 5.68 8.37 19.11
C PHE A 170 4.54 7.84 19.96
N SER A 171 4.85 7.28 21.14
CA SER A 171 3.88 6.76 22.08
C SER A 171 3.52 7.81 23.10
N LEU A 172 2.24 8.19 23.14
CA LEU A 172 1.67 9.07 24.17
C LEU A 172 1.37 8.28 25.45
N SER A 173 0.97 7.02 25.30
CA SER A 173 0.77 6.07 26.40
C SER A 173 1.04 4.64 25.87
N PRO A 174 1.03 3.61 26.71
CA PRO A 174 1.16 2.22 26.25
C PRO A 174 0.12 1.80 25.20
N GLN A 175 -1.08 2.41 25.25
CA GLN A 175 -2.20 2.13 24.37
C GLN A 175 -2.37 3.13 23.21
N TRP A 176 -1.70 4.31 23.28
CA TRP A 176 -1.92 5.37 22.30
C TRP A 176 -0.63 5.75 21.59
N GLN A 177 -0.60 5.51 20.29
CA GLN A 177 0.55 5.78 19.43
C GLN A 177 0.18 6.74 18.30
N ILE A 178 1.12 7.62 17.96
CA ILE A 178 1.07 8.51 16.79
C ILE A 178 2.12 8.01 15.80
N GLY A 179 1.80 8.06 14.51
CA GLY A 179 2.70 7.71 13.42
C GLY A 179 2.78 8.80 12.37
N LEU A 180 3.97 8.93 11.80
CA LEU A 180 4.28 9.80 10.68
C LEU A 180 5.03 8.99 9.63
N LYS A 181 4.69 9.15 8.34
CA LYS A 181 5.49 8.64 7.23
C LYS A 181 5.57 9.71 6.16
N VAL A 182 6.77 9.91 5.62
CA VAL A 182 7.04 10.69 4.42
C VAL A 182 7.44 9.72 3.33
N GLN A 183 6.60 9.54 2.34
CA GLN A 183 6.83 8.61 1.23
C GLN A 183 7.31 9.36 0.00
N ASN A 184 8.24 8.74 -0.76
CA ASN A 184 8.90 9.35 -1.91
C ASN A 184 9.70 10.62 -1.57
N ALA A 185 10.35 10.63 -0.40
CA ALA A 185 11.07 11.80 0.10
C ALA A 185 12.35 12.10 -0.69
N ILE A 186 12.97 11.08 -1.27
CA ILE A 186 14.22 11.20 -2.05
C ILE A 186 14.04 10.49 -3.38
N ASN A 187 14.52 11.14 -4.45
CA ASN A 187 14.51 10.65 -5.82
C ASN A 187 13.12 10.20 -6.31
N PRO A 188 12.13 11.10 -6.34
CA PRO A 188 10.74 10.75 -6.66
C PRO A 188 10.50 10.61 -8.18
N TYR A 189 11.38 9.95 -8.91
CA TYR A 189 11.26 9.80 -10.36
C TYR A 189 11.17 8.34 -10.77
N LEU A 190 10.26 8.03 -11.69
CA LEU A 190 10.19 6.80 -12.47
C LEU A 190 10.70 7.13 -13.87
N THR A 191 11.85 6.60 -14.21
CA THR A 191 12.46 6.80 -15.53
C THR A 191 11.99 5.68 -16.45
N TRP A 192 11.28 6.04 -17.50
CA TRP A 192 10.84 5.16 -18.57
C TRP A 192 11.84 5.12 -19.68
N ASP A 193 12.12 3.94 -20.17
CA ASP A 193 12.84 3.66 -21.42
C ASP A 193 11.85 3.11 -22.43
N ILE A 194 11.54 3.93 -23.43
CA ILE A 194 10.53 3.67 -24.46
C ILE A 194 11.25 3.26 -25.74
N ASP A 195 11.08 2.03 -26.15
CA ASP A 195 11.54 1.54 -27.45
C ASP A 195 10.60 2.06 -28.54
N LEU A 196 11.14 2.82 -29.49
CA LEU A 196 10.42 3.38 -30.63
C LEU A 196 10.56 2.53 -31.90
N GLY A 197 11.25 1.37 -31.82
CA GLY A 197 11.61 0.56 -32.98
C GLY A 197 12.84 1.10 -33.72
N ASP A 198 13.35 0.31 -34.67
CA ASP A 198 14.51 0.65 -35.53
C ASP A 198 15.79 1.06 -34.75
N GLY A 199 15.92 0.59 -33.47
CA GLY A 199 17.04 0.94 -32.59
C GLY A 199 16.99 2.35 -32.01
N LEU A 200 15.86 3.02 -32.11
CA LEU A 200 15.61 4.33 -31.47
C LEU A 200 14.95 4.10 -30.10
N SER A 201 15.47 4.77 -29.08
CA SER A 201 14.86 4.81 -27.75
C SER A 201 14.64 6.23 -27.29
N HIS A 202 13.64 6.44 -26.45
CA HIS A 202 13.36 7.71 -25.79
C HIS A 202 13.22 7.51 -24.29
N THR A 203 13.89 8.34 -23.51
CA THR A 203 13.81 8.32 -22.05
C THR A 203 12.87 9.41 -21.57
N TYR A 204 11.95 9.05 -20.67
CA TYR A 204 10.98 9.96 -20.08
C TYR A 204 10.92 9.78 -18.56
N ASP A 205 10.96 10.87 -17.82
CA ASP A 205 10.85 10.87 -16.37
C ASP A 205 9.43 11.25 -15.93
N GLU A 206 8.83 10.37 -15.14
CA GLU A 206 7.53 10.57 -14.51
C GLU A 206 7.72 10.74 -13.00
N GLN A 207 7.10 11.76 -12.41
CA GLN A 207 7.38 12.12 -11.03
C GLN A 207 6.33 11.55 -10.06
N TYR A 208 6.79 10.82 -9.03
CA TYR A 208 5.93 10.40 -7.91
C TYR A 208 5.53 11.59 -7.04
N PRO A 209 4.31 11.62 -6.51
CA PRO A 209 3.94 12.60 -5.51
C PRO A 209 4.72 12.37 -4.20
N LEU A 210 5.10 13.44 -3.53
CA LEU A 210 5.48 13.39 -2.13
C LEU A 210 4.21 13.16 -1.30
N ILE A 211 4.21 12.13 -0.44
CA ILE A 211 3.05 11.79 0.38
C ILE A 211 3.42 11.89 1.85
N LEU A 212 2.69 12.75 2.58
CA LEU A 212 2.77 12.85 4.03
C LEU A 212 1.59 12.11 4.65
N MET A 213 1.87 11.08 5.44
CA MET A 213 0.89 10.29 6.16
C MET A 213 1.01 10.58 7.66
N LEU A 214 -0.08 11.00 8.27
CA LEU A 214 -0.20 11.25 9.71
C LEU A 214 -1.30 10.37 10.27
N GLY A 215 -1.06 9.68 11.37
CA GLY A 215 -2.08 8.84 11.96
C GLY A 215 -1.92 8.62 13.46
N SER A 216 -2.94 8.02 14.00
CA SER A 216 -3.05 7.68 15.42
C SER A 216 -3.68 6.30 15.57
N SER A 217 -3.20 5.53 16.50
CA SER A 217 -3.75 4.23 16.89
C SER A 217 -4.00 4.22 18.40
N LEU A 218 -5.23 3.91 18.78
CA LEU A 218 -5.66 3.82 20.18
C LEU A 218 -6.23 2.42 20.45
N GLU A 219 -5.61 1.69 21.34
CA GLU A 219 -6.10 0.43 21.87
C GLU A 219 -6.93 0.67 23.12
N ILE A 220 -8.15 0.14 23.17
CA ILE A 220 -9.02 0.19 24.34
C ILE A 220 -9.29 -1.25 24.78
N ASP A 221 -8.89 -1.57 25.99
CA ASP A 221 -9.04 -2.92 26.57
C ASP A 221 -10.48 -3.41 26.44
N ASN A 222 -10.65 -4.66 26.01
CA ASN A 222 -11.93 -5.35 25.79
C ASN A 222 -12.85 -4.72 24.73
N ILE A 223 -12.44 -3.64 24.05
CA ILE A 223 -13.21 -3.01 22.99
C ILE A 223 -12.52 -3.24 21.65
N GLY A 224 -11.22 -2.93 21.54
CA GLY A 224 -10.44 -3.11 20.31
C GLY A 224 -9.55 -1.92 19.97
N ASN A 225 -9.05 -1.93 18.75
CA ASN A 225 -8.14 -0.90 18.23
C ASN A 225 -8.86 0.06 17.29
N PHE A 226 -8.69 1.35 17.55
CA PHE A 226 -9.17 2.44 16.70
C PHE A 226 -7.99 3.09 15.99
N MET A 227 -8.09 3.27 14.70
CA MET A 227 -7.04 3.84 13.88
C MET A 227 -7.59 4.98 13.05
N LEU A 228 -6.88 6.10 13.04
CA LEU A 228 -7.16 7.28 12.21
C LEU A 228 -5.92 7.62 11.41
N GLN A 229 -6.08 7.98 10.16
CA GLN A 229 -4.98 8.41 9.31
C GLN A 229 -5.43 9.47 8.32
N LYS A 230 -4.56 10.45 8.07
CA LYS A 230 -4.70 11.45 7.01
C LYS A 230 -3.49 11.38 6.11
N ASP A 231 -3.76 11.21 4.80
CA ASP A 231 -2.74 11.23 3.77
C ASP A 231 -2.85 12.54 2.99
N LEU A 232 -1.74 13.21 2.77
CA LEU A 232 -1.63 14.46 2.02
C LEU A 232 -0.68 14.24 0.85
N TYR A 233 -1.17 14.47 -0.37
CA TYR A 233 -0.42 14.32 -1.61
C TYR A 233 0.01 15.69 -2.12
N PHE A 234 1.31 15.90 -2.25
CA PHE A 234 1.89 17.15 -2.72
C PHE A 234 2.30 17.03 -4.18
N SER A 235 1.92 18.02 -4.97
CA SER A 235 2.46 18.19 -6.31
C SER A 235 3.90 18.70 -6.21
N ASN A 236 4.81 18.03 -6.86
CA ASN A 236 6.21 18.42 -6.85
C ASN A 236 6.49 19.72 -7.66
N GLU A 237 5.63 20.03 -8.63
CA GLU A 237 5.75 21.26 -9.43
C GLU A 237 5.33 22.51 -8.65
N THR A 238 4.26 22.40 -7.86
CA THR A 238 3.64 23.56 -7.20
C THR A 238 3.82 23.56 -5.69
N ASN A 239 4.35 22.49 -5.10
CA ASN A 239 4.40 22.26 -3.64
C ASN A 239 3.05 22.43 -2.94
N LYS A 240 1.94 22.27 -3.67
CA LYS A 240 0.60 22.38 -3.14
C LYS A 240 0.01 20.98 -2.93
N ILE A 241 -0.85 20.86 -1.92
CA ILE A 241 -1.67 19.67 -1.72
C ILE A 241 -2.68 19.64 -2.86
N TYR A 242 -2.62 18.59 -3.71
CA TYR A 242 -3.58 18.40 -4.79
C TYR A 242 -4.58 17.28 -4.50
N ASN A 243 -4.27 16.37 -3.56
CA ASN A 243 -5.16 15.31 -3.13
C ASN A 243 -4.95 14.98 -1.65
N HIS A 244 -5.98 14.42 -1.00
CA HIS A 244 -5.90 13.99 0.39
C HIS A 244 -6.93 12.90 0.66
N PHE A 245 -6.61 12.00 1.59
CA PHE A 245 -7.52 10.95 2.03
C PHE A 245 -7.58 10.89 3.55
N PHE A 246 -8.79 10.81 4.07
CA PHE A 246 -9.04 10.45 5.45
C PHE A 246 -9.39 8.96 5.52
N ARG A 247 -8.78 8.27 6.48
CA ARG A 247 -8.95 6.83 6.69
C ARG A 247 -9.27 6.55 8.14
N PHE A 248 -10.20 5.64 8.35
CA PHE A 248 -10.56 5.12 9.65
C PHE A 248 -10.52 3.60 9.62
N GLY A 249 -9.98 2.98 10.67
CA GLY A 249 -9.98 1.54 10.87
C GLY A 249 -10.44 1.19 12.28
N TYR A 250 -11.20 0.13 12.40
CA TYR A 250 -11.60 -0.47 13.67
C TYR A 250 -11.36 -1.96 13.66
N GLU A 251 -10.64 -2.46 14.66
CA GLU A 251 -10.38 -3.89 14.86
C GLU A 251 -10.94 -4.31 16.22
N HIS A 252 -11.89 -5.25 16.21
CA HIS A 252 -12.53 -5.80 17.39
C HIS A 252 -12.03 -7.21 17.68
N PHE A 253 -11.67 -7.48 18.95
CA PHE A 253 -11.23 -8.78 19.41
C PHE A 253 -12.44 -9.55 19.95
N ILE A 254 -13.04 -10.45 19.15
CA ILE A 254 -14.13 -11.32 19.60
C ILE A 254 -13.57 -12.39 20.56
N SER A 255 -12.37 -12.87 20.28
CA SER A 255 -11.61 -13.76 21.13
C SER A 255 -10.11 -13.53 20.92
N GLU A 256 -9.27 -14.20 21.69
CA GLU A 256 -7.82 -14.18 21.50
C GLU A 256 -7.40 -14.57 20.08
N LYS A 257 -8.19 -15.44 19.44
CA LYS A 257 -7.89 -16.00 18.12
C LYS A 257 -8.68 -15.38 16.97
N PHE A 258 -9.81 -14.73 17.24
CA PHE A 258 -10.69 -14.24 16.18
C PHE A 258 -10.91 -12.73 16.28
N LYS A 259 -10.63 -12.04 15.17
CA LYS A 259 -10.71 -10.58 15.06
C LYS A 259 -11.64 -10.20 13.91
N LEU A 260 -12.53 -9.23 14.15
CA LEU A 260 -13.31 -8.59 13.09
C LEU A 260 -12.77 -7.20 12.83
N ARG A 261 -12.86 -6.76 11.59
CA ARG A 261 -12.34 -5.47 11.15
C ARG A 261 -13.31 -4.77 10.23
N ALA A 262 -13.36 -3.46 10.38
CA ALA A 262 -14.06 -2.57 9.47
C ALA A 262 -13.21 -1.33 9.23
N GLY A 263 -13.22 -0.85 8.01
CA GLY A 263 -12.48 0.34 7.61
C GLY A 263 -13.32 1.22 6.70
N PHE A 264 -13.04 2.50 6.76
CA PHE A 264 -13.60 3.52 5.91
C PHE A 264 -12.50 4.39 5.33
N GLN A 265 -12.57 4.68 4.05
CA GLN A 265 -11.76 5.66 3.38
C GLN A 265 -12.67 6.71 2.76
N GLU A 266 -12.27 7.97 2.81
CA GLU A 266 -12.88 9.05 2.07
C GLU A 266 -13.15 8.61 0.61
N GLU A 267 -14.17 9.12 -0.06
CA GLU A 267 -14.75 8.62 -1.32
C GLU A 267 -15.71 7.42 -1.16
N ASN A 268 -16.27 7.24 0.05
CA ASN A 268 -17.29 6.21 0.37
C ASN A 268 -16.81 4.77 0.15
N LYS A 269 -15.50 4.51 0.33
CA LYS A 269 -14.95 3.16 0.27
C LYS A 269 -15.02 2.50 1.64
N PHE A 270 -15.76 1.40 1.71
CA PHE A 270 -15.91 0.60 2.93
C PHE A 270 -15.24 -0.75 2.72
N HIS A 271 -14.45 -1.15 3.72
CA HIS A 271 -13.76 -2.41 3.72
C HIS A 271 -14.13 -3.20 4.97
N PHE A 272 -14.26 -4.52 4.81
CA PHE A 272 -14.56 -5.44 5.90
C PHE A 272 -13.61 -6.62 5.86
N GLY A 273 -13.35 -7.21 7.00
CA GLY A 273 -12.52 -8.40 7.04
C GLY A 273 -12.50 -9.07 8.40
N PHE A 274 -11.86 -10.21 8.43
CA PHE A 274 -11.64 -10.95 9.67
C PHE A 274 -10.25 -11.59 9.65
N GLY A 275 -9.77 -11.93 10.83
CA GLY A 275 -8.54 -12.69 11.02
C GLY A 275 -8.76 -13.82 12.01
N TYR A 276 -8.17 -14.97 11.73
CA TYR A 276 -8.19 -16.12 12.60
C TYR A 276 -6.79 -16.66 12.82
N GLU A 277 -6.41 -16.79 14.10
CA GLU A 277 -5.13 -17.34 14.51
C GLU A 277 -5.28 -18.80 14.95
N PHE A 278 -4.44 -19.68 14.40
CA PHE A 278 -4.34 -21.06 14.81
C PHE A 278 -2.88 -21.52 14.85
N ASN A 279 -2.59 -22.49 15.66
CA ASN A 279 -1.25 -23.03 15.78
C ASN A 279 -1.12 -24.26 14.86
N LEU A 280 -0.26 -24.17 13.83
CA LEU A 280 0.13 -25.35 13.02
C LEU A 280 0.94 -26.33 13.87
N THR A 281 1.81 -25.79 14.72
CA THR A 281 2.53 -26.51 15.77
C THR A 281 2.60 -25.60 17.00
N GLU A 282 3.04 -26.12 18.16
CA GLU A 282 3.22 -25.30 19.38
C GLU A 282 4.12 -24.07 19.19
N ARG A 283 5.01 -24.09 18.18
CA ARG A 283 5.99 -23.01 17.92
C ARG A 283 5.68 -22.19 16.67
N LEU A 284 4.65 -22.56 15.91
CA LEU A 284 4.35 -21.90 14.64
C LEU A 284 2.87 -21.43 14.61
N PRO A 285 2.57 -20.27 15.18
CA PRO A 285 1.28 -19.63 14.99
C PRO A 285 1.16 -19.16 13.55
N LEU A 286 0.00 -19.44 12.95
CA LEU A 286 -0.41 -18.98 11.63
C LEU A 286 -1.65 -18.12 11.79
N ILE A 287 -1.63 -16.93 11.22
CA ILE A 287 -2.80 -16.05 11.12
C ILE A 287 -3.27 -16.07 9.66
N LEU A 288 -4.53 -16.41 9.48
CA LEU A 288 -5.24 -16.24 8.22
C LEU A 288 -6.12 -15.00 8.30
N ASP A 289 -5.91 -14.10 7.40
CA ASP A 289 -6.73 -12.91 7.26
C ASP A 289 -7.45 -12.90 5.91
N TYR A 290 -8.68 -12.45 5.91
CA TYR A 290 -9.47 -12.20 4.71
C TYR A 290 -10.06 -10.80 4.76
N SER A 291 -10.12 -10.15 3.62
CA SER A 291 -10.77 -8.85 3.46
C SER A 291 -11.54 -8.76 2.15
N LEU A 292 -12.62 -8.03 2.22
CA LEU A 292 -13.52 -7.68 1.13
C LEU A 292 -13.45 -6.19 0.87
N ASP A 293 -13.22 -5.81 -0.38
CA ASP A 293 -13.41 -4.48 -0.90
C ASP A 293 -14.66 -4.47 -1.78
N LEU A 294 -15.62 -3.65 -1.42
CA LEU A 294 -16.87 -3.54 -2.17
C LEU A 294 -16.71 -2.83 -3.52
N GLY A 295 -15.52 -2.23 -3.73
CA GLY A 295 -15.22 -1.43 -4.90
C GLY A 295 -15.96 -0.08 -4.91
N SER A 296 -15.56 0.76 -5.86
CA SER A 296 -16.31 1.96 -6.24
C SER A 296 -17.30 1.65 -7.37
N GLU A 297 -18.05 2.64 -7.79
CA GLU A 297 -19.02 2.51 -8.89
C GLU A 297 -18.34 1.90 -10.13
N ASN A 298 -18.88 0.75 -10.59
CA ASN A 298 -18.41 -0.03 -11.74
C ASN A 298 -17.06 -0.78 -11.61
N GLU A 299 -16.39 -0.77 -10.45
CA GLU A 299 -15.15 -1.53 -10.26
C GLU A 299 -15.40 -3.02 -9.93
N GLY A 300 -16.54 -3.33 -9.30
CA GLY A 300 -16.81 -4.68 -8.81
C GLY A 300 -16.11 -5.00 -7.48
N VAL A 301 -16.39 -6.18 -6.97
CA VAL A 301 -15.90 -6.64 -5.66
C VAL A 301 -14.50 -7.22 -5.81
N SER A 302 -13.62 -6.93 -4.84
CA SER A 302 -12.27 -7.46 -4.78
C SER A 302 -12.02 -8.21 -3.47
N HIS A 303 -11.16 -9.25 -3.52
CA HIS A 303 -10.92 -10.16 -2.41
C HIS A 303 -9.42 -10.22 -2.09
N LEU A 304 -9.05 -10.02 -0.82
CA LEU A 304 -7.69 -10.15 -0.38
C LEU A 304 -7.55 -11.22 0.70
N PHE A 305 -6.61 -12.14 0.48
CA PHE A 305 -6.23 -13.17 1.44
C PHE A 305 -4.79 -12.92 1.88
N SER A 306 -4.49 -13.11 3.17
CA SER A 306 -3.12 -13.11 3.64
C SER A 306 -2.86 -14.16 4.73
N TRP A 307 -1.61 -14.62 4.74
CA TRP A 307 -1.08 -15.61 5.66
C TRP A 307 0.11 -15.00 6.37
N SER A 308 0.11 -15.03 7.68
CA SER A 308 1.20 -14.51 8.51
C SER A 308 1.72 -15.60 9.45
N PHE A 309 3.03 -15.79 9.43
CA PHE A 309 3.74 -16.75 10.27
C PHE A 309 4.67 -16.00 11.20
N ASN A 310 4.65 -16.34 12.47
CA ASN A 310 5.51 -15.75 13.49
C ASN A 310 6.35 -16.85 14.12
N LEU A 311 7.66 -16.80 13.88
CA LEU A 311 8.64 -17.72 14.49
C LEU A 311 9.18 -17.07 15.76
N LYS A 312 8.86 -17.69 16.92
CA LYS A 312 9.36 -17.27 18.23
C LYS A 312 10.78 -17.77 18.49
#